data_e028cc284d9779df888c300a924f2a20
#
_entry.id   e028cc284d9779df888c300a924f2a20
#
_cell.length_a   1.000
_cell.length_b   1.000
_cell.length_c   1.000
_cell.angle_alpha   90.00
_cell.angle_beta   90.00
_cell.angle_gamma   90.00
#
_symmetry.space_group_name_H-M   'P 1'
#
loop_
_entity.id
_entity.type
_entity.pdbx_description
1 polymer ?
#
loop_
_entity_poly.entity_id
_entity_poly.type
_entity_poly.pdbx_seq_one_letter_code
_entity_poly.pdbx_strand_id
1 'polypeptide(L)'
;MNRIVRNKLGILPLTLLVVGSIVGSGIFSLPQNMAEGAGAGSILIAWGITLFGMLMLTRIFQYLSIRFYKINDGLYGYVREGFGDYIGFNAAWGYWISAWMSCASYLVILCSALGSFDCFSYFGDGTTLPAVIFGLFFLWLVHFFVLKGIYQAFLLNCLVTLAKIVPIGLFIICIILAFKVSTFNTDFWGSPQLGSVIDQVKHTMLYTVWVYLGIESATVYAARAKTILTISRATFFGFAITSLLLVCVSVLSLGVVPQEELAMMKNPSMALVIERVVGSWGATFINIGLIVSVSGGLLSWIMLAAEMLYLSGQGAQHTVPSRFGKLNKVGTPVNALWLTSSLITLLIILAHFYQSGYNTLIQLSTSMVLIPYLLAAAFVLKIALLNRKPYLVMIGISGTIYGIWLIYAGGIDYLLLSMILYSLGLCFYLYARKQRKLPAFSYFHDKIYAIFIVLLAVYALIYFFIIPYFSN
;
A
#
# COMPACT_ATOMS: atom_id res chain seq x y z
N MET A 1 11.56 18.35 -22.52
CA MET A 1 10.87 17.05 -22.70
C MET A 1 11.64 16.02 -23.55
N ASN A 2 12.99 16.02 -23.60
CA ASN A 2 13.78 15.20 -24.56
C ASN A 2 15.01 14.49 -23.98
N ARG A 3 14.97 14.00 -22.72
CA ARG A 3 16.13 13.23 -22.13
C ARG A 3 15.83 11.86 -21.55
N ILE A 4 14.59 11.38 -21.59
CA ILE A 4 14.19 10.10 -20.93
C ILE A 4 14.15 8.88 -21.88
N VAL A 5 14.46 9.04 -23.16
CA VAL A 5 14.31 7.95 -24.17
C VAL A 5 15.61 7.12 -24.37
N ARG A 6 16.64 7.25 -23.54
CA ARG A 6 17.94 6.65 -23.91
C ARG A 6 18.18 5.17 -23.58
N ASN A 7 17.45 4.54 -22.62
CA ASN A 7 17.65 3.09 -22.38
C ASN A 7 16.31 2.40 -22.06
N LYS A 8 15.69 1.81 -23.08
CA LYS A 8 14.54 0.91 -22.89
C LYS A 8 15.00 -0.35 -22.15
N LEU A 9 14.24 -0.69 -21.09
CA LEU A 9 14.57 -1.77 -20.17
C LEU A 9 14.09 -3.13 -20.69
N GLY A 10 14.90 -4.17 -20.46
CA GLY A 10 14.56 -5.57 -20.72
C GLY A 10 13.68 -6.17 -19.61
N ILE A 11 13.41 -7.49 -19.71
CA ILE A 11 12.53 -8.20 -18.76
C ILE A 11 13.12 -8.14 -17.34
N LEU A 12 14.37 -8.53 -17.14
CA LEU A 12 14.98 -8.65 -15.81
C LEU A 12 14.98 -7.31 -15.02
N PRO A 13 15.50 -6.19 -15.58
CA PRO A 13 15.44 -4.91 -14.86
C PRO A 13 14.01 -4.46 -14.52
N LEU A 14 13.05 -4.69 -15.42
CA LEU A 14 11.65 -4.34 -15.15
C LEU A 14 11.03 -5.26 -14.08
N THR A 15 11.36 -6.54 -14.07
CA THR A 15 10.92 -7.48 -13.00
C THR A 15 11.46 -7.03 -11.65
N LEU A 16 12.75 -6.67 -11.57
CA LEU A 16 13.33 -6.15 -10.32
C LEU A 16 12.68 -4.85 -9.86
N LEU A 17 12.31 -3.97 -10.78
CA LEU A 17 11.56 -2.75 -10.45
C LEU A 17 10.18 -3.07 -9.88
N VAL A 18 9.46 -4.02 -10.47
CA VAL A 18 8.13 -4.45 -9.98
C VAL A 18 8.26 -5.10 -8.61
N VAL A 19 9.17 -6.07 -8.44
CA VAL A 19 9.45 -6.68 -7.14
C VAL A 19 9.87 -5.62 -6.11
N GLY A 20 10.74 -4.71 -6.52
CA GLY A 20 11.23 -3.62 -5.67
C GLY A 20 10.15 -2.66 -5.19
N SER A 21 9.11 -2.43 -5.98
CA SER A 21 7.99 -1.57 -5.59
C SER A 21 6.96 -2.26 -4.72
N ILE A 22 6.78 -3.58 -4.87
CA ILE A 22 5.84 -4.37 -4.05
C ILE A 22 6.48 -4.75 -2.71
N VAL A 23 7.72 -5.28 -2.71
CA VAL A 23 8.41 -5.68 -1.49
C VAL A 23 8.86 -4.44 -0.71
N GLY A 24 8.05 -4.01 0.23
CA GLY A 24 8.29 -2.87 1.14
C GLY A 24 8.58 -3.31 2.57
N SER A 25 8.02 -2.59 3.54
CA SER A 25 8.10 -2.93 4.97
C SER A 25 7.23 -4.13 5.35
N GLY A 26 6.12 -4.34 4.64
CA GLY A 26 5.09 -5.29 5.01
C GLY A 26 5.57 -6.73 5.14
N ILE A 27 6.50 -7.19 4.29
CA ILE A 27 7.01 -8.56 4.36
C ILE A 27 7.72 -8.87 5.69
N PHE A 28 8.37 -7.88 6.30
CA PHE A 28 9.12 -8.03 7.55
C PHE A 28 8.22 -8.12 8.79
N SER A 29 6.97 -7.68 8.69
CA SER A 29 5.95 -7.77 9.74
C SER A 29 4.92 -8.87 9.49
N LEU A 30 4.92 -9.45 8.30
CA LEU A 30 3.89 -10.36 7.80
C LEU A 30 3.67 -11.60 8.69
N PRO A 31 4.72 -12.24 9.29
CA PRO A 31 4.49 -13.38 10.18
C PRO A 31 3.53 -13.05 11.32
N GLN A 32 3.78 -11.99 12.08
CA GLN A 32 2.93 -11.55 13.19
C GLN A 32 1.55 -11.07 12.69
N ASN A 33 1.54 -10.23 11.65
CA ASN A 33 0.30 -9.65 11.13
C ASN A 33 -0.72 -10.71 10.68
N MET A 34 -0.24 -11.82 10.13
CA MET A 34 -1.12 -12.92 9.72
C MET A 34 -1.54 -13.78 10.90
N ALA A 35 -0.61 -14.05 11.82
CA ALA A 35 -0.87 -14.88 13.00
C ALA A 35 -1.76 -14.18 14.03
N GLU A 36 -1.78 -12.83 14.09
CA GLU A 36 -2.58 -12.05 15.04
C GLU A 36 -4.08 -12.39 14.96
N GLY A 37 -4.59 -12.70 13.79
CA GLY A 37 -6.01 -12.96 13.59
C GLY A 37 -6.36 -14.30 12.97
N ALA A 38 -5.38 -15.19 12.70
CA ALA A 38 -5.67 -16.41 11.95
C ALA A 38 -4.70 -17.57 12.25
N GLY A 39 -5.25 -18.78 12.27
CA GLY A 39 -4.47 -20.02 12.24
C GLY A 39 -3.96 -20.36 10.84
N ALA A 40 -3.05 -21.34 10.74
CA ALA A 40 -2.38 -21.74 9.50
C ALA A 40 -3.35 -22.07 8.37
N GLY A 41 -4.43 -22.82 8.64
CA GLY A 41 -5.43 -23.20 7.65
C GLY A 41 -6.18 -21.99 7.06
N SER A 42 -6.59 -21.05 7.92
CA SER A 42 -7.25 -19.81 7.52
C SER A 42 -6.32 -18.90 6.72
N ILE A 43 -5.04 -18.83 7.09
CA ILE A 43 -3.99 -18.09 6.37
C ILE A 43 -3.80 -18.66 4.96
N LEU A 44 -3.79 -19.98 4.78
CA LEU A 44 -3.70 -20.60 3.46
C LEU A 44 -4.89 -20.25 2.57
N ILE A 45 -6.11 -20.25 3.12
CA ILE A 45 -7.33 -19.83 2.41
C ILE A 45 -7.22 -18.35 2.02
N ALA A 46 -6.79 -17.48 2.96
CA ALA A 46 -6.60 -16.06 2.71
C ALA A 46 -5.60 -15.80 1.58
N TRP A 47 -4.50 -16.53 1.54
CA TRP A 47 -3.54 -16.46 0.43
C TRP A 47 -4.14 -16.95 -0.89
N GLY A 48 -4.94 -18.02 -0.89
CA GLY A 48 -5.65 -18.48 -2.09
C GLY A 48 -6.54 -17.40 -2.69
N ILE A 49 -7.35 -16.74 -1.85
CA ILE A 49 -8.22 -15.62 -2.26
C ILE A 49 -7.38 -14.43 -2.74
N THR A 50 -6.35 -14.04 -1.99
CA THR A 50 -5.50 -12.90 -2.33
C THR A 50 -4.73 -13.12 -3.63
N LEU A 51 -4.09 -14.28 -3.81
CA LEU A 51 -3.33 -14.59 -5.02
C LEU A 51 -4.20 -14.54 -6.27
N PHE A 52 -5.41 -15.10 -6.19
CA PHE A 52 -6.36 -15.04 -7.30
C PHE A 52 -6.81 -13.60 -7.56
N GLY A 53 -7.26 -12.89 -6.54
CA GLY A 53 -7.77 -11.52 -6.68
C GLY A 53 -6.70 -10.53 -7.14
N MET A 54 -5.50 -10.60 -6.56
CA MET A 54 -4.37 -9.73 -6.96
C MET A 54 -3.85 -10.07 -8.37
N LEU A 55 -3.92 -11.34 -8.80
CA LEU A 55 -3.64 -11.69 -10.20
C LEU A 55 -4.65 -11.03 -11.15
N MET A 56 -5.94 -11.01 -10.80
CA MET A 56 -6.96 -10.32 -11.62
C MET A 56 -6.71 -8.82 -11.66
N LEU A 57 -6.42 -8.18 -10.53
CA LEU A 57 -6.05 -6.76 -10.49
C LEU A 57 -4.78 -6.46 -11.30
N THR A 58 -3.77 -7.33 -11.23
CA THR A 58 -2.56 -7.22 -12.05
C THR A 58 -2.91 -7.21 -13.55
N ARG A 59 -3.79 -8.11 -13.98
CA ARG A 59 -4.27 -8.16 -15.38
C ARG A 59 -5.07 -6.92 -15.77
N ILE A 60 -5.87 -6.39 -14.84
CA ILE A 60 -6.61 -5.13 -15.01
C ILE A 60 -5.65 -3.98 -15.24
N PHE A 61 -4.65 -3.79 -14.37
CA PHE A 61 -3.65 -2.74 -14.51
C PHE A 61 -2.82 -2.88 -15.79
N GLN A 62 -2.41 -4.10 -16.15
CA GLN A 62 -1.74 -4.36 -17.42
C GLN A 62 -2.62 -3.94 -18.62
N TYR A 63 -3.88 -4.34 -18.64
CA TYR A 63 -4.80 -3.99 -19.72
C TYR A 63 -4.98 -2.46 -19.83
N LEU A 64 -5.20 -1.78 -18.70
CA LEU A 64 -5.37 -0.33 -18.66
C LEU A 64 -4.12 0.41 -19.16
N SER A 65 -2.92 -0.01 -18.73
CA SER A 65 -1.67 0.63 -19.14
C SER A 65 -1.37 0.47 -20.63
N ILE A 66 -1.79 -0.64 -21.23
CA ILE A 66 -1.62 -0.90 -22.68
C ILE A 66 -2.69 -0.17 -23.49
N ARG A 67 -3.96 -0.26 -23.08
CA ARG A 67 -5.09 0.27 -23.85
C ARG A 67 -5.19 1.79 -23.78
N PHE A 68 -4.82 2.35 -22.63
CA PHE A 68 -4.91 3.77 -22.33
C PHE A 68 -3.52 4.41 -22.13
N TYR A 69 -2.53 3.97 -22.90
CA TYR A 69 -1.13 4.43 -22.80
C TYR A 69 -0.96 5.95 -22.98
N LYS A 70 -1.94 6.64 -23.59
CA LYS A 70 -1.97 8.09 -23.74
C LYS A 70 -2.41 8.82 -22.48
N ILE A 71 -3.05 8.11 -21.54
CA ILE A 71 -3.45 8.64 -20.24
C ILE A 71 -2.26 8.47 -19.30
N ASN A 72 -1.50 9.56 -19.10
CA ASN A 72 -0.31 9.55 -18.26
C ASN A 72 -0.63 9.71 -16.75
N ASP A 73 -1.91 9.81 -16.39
CA ASP A 73 -2.39 10.14 -15.06
C ASP A 73 -2.57 8.87 -14.17
N GLY A 74 -2.09 7.71 -14.62
CA GLY A 74 -2.17 6.45 -13.87
C GLY A 74 -3.59 6.06 -13.48
N LEU A 75 -3.75 5.52 -12.27
CA LEU A 75 -5.04 5.05 -11.74
C LEU A 75 -6.13 6.14 -11.77
N TYR A 76 -5.78 7.38 -11.43
CA TYR A 76 -6.68 8.53 -11.48
C TYR A 76 -7.26 8.73 -12.87
N GLY A 77 -6.41 8.76 -13.90
CA GLY A 77 -6.83 8.99 -15.28
C GLY A 77 -7.76 7.90 -15.80
N TYR A 78 -7.51 6.64 -15.45
CA TYR A 78 -8.35 5.51 -15.86
C TYR A 78 -9.74 5.60 -15.23
N VAL A 79 -9.83 5.85 -13.94
CA VAL A 79 -11.12 5.95 -13.23
C VAL A 79 -11.91 7.18 -13.73
N ARG A 80 -11.24 8.30 -13.97
CA ARG A 80 -11.85 9.51 -14.51
C ARG A 80 -12.46 9.28 -15.90
N GLU A 81 -11.74 8.60 -16.78
CA GLU A 81 -12.23 8.24 -18.12
C GLU A 81 -13.50 7.38 -18.05
N GLY A 82 -13.58 6.50 -17.06
CA GLY A 82 -14.71 5.59 -16.88
C GLY A 82 -15.94 6.20 -16.23
N PHE A 83 -15.75 7.08 -15.26
CA PHE A 83 -16.80 7.48 -14.31
C PHE A 83 -16.90 8.99 -14.07
N GLY A 84 -16.07 9.79 -14.73
CA GLY A 84 -16.10 11.26 -14.62
C GLY A 84 -15.16 11.83 -13.56
N ASP A 85 -15.17 13.18 -13.47
CA ASP A 85 -14.17 13.94 -12.73
C ASP A 85 -14.20 13.70 -11.22
N TYR A 86 -15.39 13.64 -10.61
CA TYR A 86 -15.52 13.50 -9.16
C TYR A 86 -15.13 12.10 -8.67
N ILE A 87 -15.58 11.07 -9.36
CA ILE A 87 -15.22 9.68 -9.02
C ILE A 87 -13.73 9.45 -9.28
N GLY A 88 -13.18 9.97 -10.37
CA GLY A 88 -11.75 9.99 -10.65
C GLY A 88 -10.95 10.69 -9.54
N PHE A 89 -11.41 11.88 -9.12
CA PHE A 89 -10.81 12.59 -7.98
C PHE A 89 -10.77 11.73 -6.72
N ASN A 90 -11.86 11.06 -6.36
CA ASN A 90 -11.88 10.19 -5.17
C ASN A 90 -10.90 9.03 -5.29
N ALA A 91 -10.72 8.45 -6.49
CA ALA A 91 -9.70 7.43 -6.70
C ALA A 91 -8.27 7.96 -6.44
N ALA A 92 -7.96 9.16 -6.95
CA ALA A 92 -6.67 9.82 -6.69
C ALA A 92 -6.50 10.20 -5.21
N TRP A 93 -7.57 10.71 -4.59
CA TRP A 93 -7.58 11.16 -3.21
C TRP A 93 -7.35 10.00 -2.24
N GLY A 94 -8.09 8.88 -2.41
CA GLY A 94 -7.90 7.68 -1.60
C GLY A 94 -6.51 7.07 -1.77
N TYR A 95 -5.99 6.99 -3.00
CA TYR A 95 -4.64 6.51 -3.25
C TYR A 95 -3.57 7.42 -2.63
N TRP A 96 -3.73 8.75 -2.74
CA TRP A 96 -2.82 9.72 -2.12
C TRP A 96 -2.80 9.58 -0.59
N ILE A 97 -3.98 9.47 0.04
CA ILE A 97 -4.07 9.27 1.49
C ILE A 97 -3.41 7.95 1.88
N SER A 98 -3.72 6.85 1.19
CA SER A 98 -3.06 5.56 1.41
C SER A 98 -1.54 5.69 1.34
N ALA A 99 -1.01 6.36 0.32
CA ALA A 99 0.42 6.50 0.11
C ALA A 99 1.13 7.27 1.22
N TRP A 100 0.61 8.41 1.69
CA TRP A 100 1.27 9.15 2.77
C TRP A 100 1.07 8.52 4.14
N MET A 101 -0.06 7.83 4.40
CA MET A 101 -0.23 7.03 5.63
C MET A 101 0.75 5.85 5.65
N SER A 102 0.99 5.22 4.49
CA SER A 102 2.03 4.19 4.33
C SER A 102 3.43 4.71 4.69
N CYS A 103 3.74 5.96 4.34
CA CYS A 103 5.02 6.57 4.72
C CYS A 103 5.14 6.74 6.24
N ALA A 104 4.06 7.05 6.94
CA ALA A 104 4.07 7.10 8.41
C ALA A 104 4.33 5.72 9.02
N SER A 105 3.68 4.65 8.53
CA SER A 105 3.95 3.29 9.00
C SER A 105 5.39 2.85 8.73
N TYR A 106 5.97 3.26 7.59
CA TYR A 106 7.38 3.01 7.27
C TYR A 106 8.33 3.63 8.31
N LEU A 107 8.03 4.85 8.78
CA LEU A 107 8.85 5.53 9.79
C LEU A 107 8.72 4.87 11.16
N VAL A 108 7.52 4.42 11.54
CA VAL A 108 7.32 3.68 12.80
C VAL A 108 8.11 2.37 12.79
N ILE A 109 8.00 1.55 11.74
CA ILE A 109 8.72 0.27 11.68
C ILE A 109 10.23 0.46 11.50
N LEU A 110 10.68 1.53 10.85
CA LEU A 110 12.10 1.91 10.79
C LEU A 110 12.66 2.15 12.19
N CYS A 111 11.97 2.97 12.98
CA CYS A 111 12.37 3.26 14.35
C CYS A 111 12.29 2.02 15.25
N SER A 112 11.29 1.16 15.08
CA SER A 112 11.18 -0.12 15.78
C SER A 112 12.36 -1.05 15.44
N ALA A 113 12.74 -1.15 14.17
CA ALA A 113 13.90 -1.94 13.76
C ALA A 113 15.22 -1.37 14.32
N LEU A 114 15.37 -0.05 14.37
CA LEU A 114 16.51 0.59 15.03
C LEU A 114 16.49 0.33 16.55
N GLY A 115 15.32 0.33 17.19
CA GLY A 115 15.15 0.05 18.61
C GLY A 115 15.55 -1.37 19.04
N SER A 116 15.75 -2.31 18.09
CA SER A 116 16.31 -3.63 18.36
C SER A 116 17.83 -3.62 18.62
N PHE A 117 18.51 -2.54 18.33
CA PHE A 117 19.94 -2.39 18.62
C PHE A 117 20.13 -1.69 19.98
N ASP A 118 21.04 -2.18 20.80
CA ASP A 118 21.26 -1.69 22.18
C ASP A 118 21.45 -0.17 22.25
N CYS A 119 22.17 0.41 21.30
CA CYS A 119 22.42 1.86 21.22
C CYS A 119 21.17 2.71 20.94
N PHE A 120 20.07 2.09 20.46
CA PHE A 120 18.81 2.74 20.14
C PHE A 120 17.61 2.10 20.85
N SER A 121 17.83 1.30 21.90
CA SER A 121 16.78 0.59 22.65
C SER A 121 15.65 1.51 23.17
N TYR A 122 15.94 2.79 23.39
CA TYR A 122 14.98 3.83 23.77
C TYR A 122 13.95 4.19 22.67
N PHE A 123 14.11 3.68 21.43
CA PHE A 123 13.11 3.83 20.38
C PHE A 123 11.91 2.88 20.57
N GLY A 124 12.08 1.79 21.33
CA GLY A 124 11.02 0.85 21.65
C GLY A 124 10.37 0.24 20.41
N ASP A 125 9.06 0.37 20.33
CA ASP A 125 8.24 -0.11 19.18
C ASP A 125 8.13 0.93 18.04
N GLY A 126 8.90 2.00 18.11
CA GLY A 126 8.92 3.07 17.10
C GLY A 126 7.92 4.21 17.34
N THR A 127 7.19 4.21 18.47
CA THR A 127 6.22 5.26 18.84
C THR A 127 6.65 6.12 20.02
N THR A 128 7.81 5.83 20.63
CA THR A 128 8.37 6.62 21.74
C THR A 128 8.76 8.03 21.27
N LEU A 129 8.84 9.00 22.19
CA LEU A 129 9.23 10.37 21.84
C LEU A 129 10.59 10.46 21.11
N PRO A 130 11.65 9.77 21.54
CA PRO A 130 12.91 9.75 20.78
C PRO A 130 12.76 9.17 19.36
N ALA A 131 11.94 8.11 19.20
CA ALA A 131 11.66 7.51 17.90
C ALA A 131 10.93 8.50 16.98
N VAL A 132 9.94 9.24 17.51
CA VAL A 132 9.20 10.28 16.77
C VAL A 132 10.16 11.40 16.32
N ILE A 133 11.01 11.90 17.21
CA ILE A 133 11.98 12.94 16.86
C ILE A 133 12.91 12.48 15.74
N PHE A 134 13.45 11.26 15.86
CA PHE A 134 14.32 10.69 14.81
C PHE A 134 13.53 10.45 13.51
N GLY A 135 12.33 9.90 13.58
CA GLY A 135 11.46 9.66 12.42
C GLY A 135 11.14 10.94 11.67
N LEU A 136 10.84 12.04 12.40
CA LEU A 136 10.61 13.35 11.81
C LEU A 136 11.88 13.92 11.17
N PHE A 137 13.03 13.82 11.84
CA PHE A 137 14.32 14.22 11.24
C PHE A 137 14.57 13.48 9.93
N PHE A 138 14.38 12.14 9.92
CA PHE A 138 14.58 11.31 8.74
C PHE A 138 13.58 11.63 7.63
N LEU A 139 12.28 11.86 7.96
CA LEU A 139 11.27 12.30 7.01
C LEU A 139 11.69 13.59 6.28
N TRP A 140 12.09 14.61 7.04
CA TRP A 140 12.45 15.89 6.46
C TRP A 140 13.77 15.83 5.68
N LEU A 141 14.70 14.99 6.08
CA LEU A 141 15.91 14.69 5.30
C LEU A 141 15.53 14.12 3.92
N VAL A 142 14.66 13.10 3.88
CA VAL A 142 14.15 12.50 2.64
C VAL A 142 13.37 13.52 1.82
N HIS A 143 12.53 14.34 2.45
CA HIS A 143 11.80 15.45 1.80
C HIS A 143 12.75 16.37 1.01
N PHE A 144 13.85 16.81 1.64
CA PHE A 144 14.83 17.68 0.96
C PHE A 144 15.58 16.97 -0.18
N PHE A 145 15.84 15.67 -0.06
CA PHE A 145 16.40 14.88 -1.16
C PHE A 145 15.45 14.80 -2.35
N VAL A 146 14.16 14.58 -2.10
CA VAL A 146 13.13 14.61 -3.14
C VAL A 146 13.02 15.98 -3.78
N LEU A 147 13.03 17.06 -3.00
CA LEU A 147 13.04 18.44 -3.53
C LEU A 147 14.20 18.72 -4.48
N LYS A 148 15.38 18.12 -4.25
CA LYS A 148 16.57 18.22 -5.10
C LYS A 148 16.54 17.27 -6.30
N GLY A 149 15.52 16.45 -6.46
CA GLY A 149 15.39 15.51 -7.58
C GLY A 149 16.27 14.25 -7.50
N ILE A 150 16.82 13.91 -6.32
CA ILE A 150 17.73 12.77 -6.11
C ILE A 150 17.01 11.41 -6.26
N TYR A 151 15.68 11.39 -6.15
CA TYR A 151 14.83 10.20 -6.24
C TYR A 151 14.86 9.47 -7.60
N GLN A 152 15.42 10.08 -8.64
CA GLN A 152 15.42 9.50 -10.00
C GLN A 152 16.54 8.49 -10.26
N ALA A 153 17.37 8.18 -9.29
CA ALA A 153 18.50 7.27 -9.46
C ALA A 153 18.02 5.80 -9.58
N PHE A 154 17.83 5.32 -10.82
CA PHE A 154 17.50 3.92 -11.14
C PHE A 154 18.44 2.92 -10.46
N LEU A 155 19.74 3.21 -10.46
CA LEU A 155 20.77 2.36 -9.84
C LEU A 155 20.52 2.20 -8.32
N LEU A 156 20.15 3.29 -7.65
CA LEU A 156 19.83 3.26 -6.22
C LEU A 156 18.66 2.33 -5.94
N ASN A 157 17.59 2.38 -6.76
CA ASN A 157 16.43 1.50 -6.60
C ASN A 157 16.79 0.02 -6.83
N CYS A 158 17.64 -0.28 -7.80
CA CYS A 158 18.14 -1.65 -8.01
C CYS A 158 18.97 -2.14 -6.81
N LEU A 159 19.87 -1.32 -6.29
CA LEU A 159 20.67 -1.65 -5.11
C LEU A 159 19.82 -1.90 -3.87
N VAL A 160 18.84 -1.02 -3.61
CA VAL A 160 17.88 -1.18 -2.51
C VAL A 160 17.06 -2.47 -2.69
N THR A 161 16.66 -2.79 -3.93
CA THR A 161 15.90 -4.02 -4.21
C THR A 161 16.73 -5.28 -3.93
N LEU A 162 17.99 -5.31 -4.33
CA LEU A 162 18.89 -6.42 -4.02
C LEU A 162 19.14 -6.52 -2.51
N ALA A 163 19.40 -5.41 -1.84
CA ALA A 163 19.68 -5.36 -0.41
C ALA A 163 18.51 -5.88 0.45
N LYS A 164 17.25 -5.80 -0.01
CA LYS A 164 16.09 -6.36 0.70
C LYS A 164 15.79 -7.80 0.32
N ILE A 165 16.06 -8.24 -0.92
CA ILE A 165 15.81 -9.62 -1.34
C ILE A 165 16.78 -10.60 -0.67
N VAL A 166 18.04 -10.22 -0.46
CA VAL A 166 19.05 -11.10 0.15
C VAL A 166 18.67 -11.52 1.57
N PRO A 167 18.33 -10.62 2.52
CA PRO A 167 17.85 -11.00 3.84
C PRO A 167 16.59 -11.88 3.82
N ILE A 168 15.63 -11.57 2.93
CA ILE A 168 14.40 -12.36 2.78
C ILE A 168 14.72 -13.78 2.28
N GLY A 169 15.62 -13.91 1.30
CA GLY A 169 16.06 -15.22 0.79
C GLY A 169 16.75 -16.05 1.86
N LEU A 170 17.66 -15.44 2.63
CA LEU A 170 18.30 -16.11 3.76
C LEU A 170 17.28 -16.55 4.81
N PHE A 171 16.33 -15.68 5.16
CA PHE A 171 15.25 -16.01 6.07
C PHE A 171 14.48 -17.25 5.61
N ILE A 172 14.02 -17.27 4.37
CA ILE A 172 13.25 -18.40 3.82
C ILE A 172 14.06 -19.70 3.88
N ILE A 173 15.35 -19.67 3.54
CA ILE A 173 16.22 -20.85 3.61
C ILE A 173 16.31 -21.35 5.06
N CYS A 174 16.58 -20.46 6.02
CA CYS A 174 16.71 -20.83 7.44
C CYS A 174 15.40 -21.41 8.01
N ILE A 175 14.25 -20.79 7.69
CA ILE A 175 12.98 -21.29 8.24
C ILE A 175 12.51 -22.59 7.55
N ILE A 176 12.85 -22.85 6.30
CA ILE A 176 12.61 -24.16 5.67
C ILE A 176 13.38 -25.27 6.42
N LEU A 177 14.64 -25.00 6.76
CA LEU A 177 15.46 -25.98 7.50
C LEU A 177 15.00 -26.20 8.93
N ALA A 178 14.42 -25.18 9.59
CA ALA A 178 13.89 -25.23 10.95
C ALA A 178 12.41 -25.64 11.03
N PHE A 179 11.72 -25.81 9.91
CA PHE A 179 10.30 -26.09 9.84
C PHE A 179 9.93 -27.41 10.50
N LYS A 180 8.96 -27.38 11.40
CA LYS A 180 8.39 -28.55 12.09
C LYS A 180 6.91 -28.68 11.76
N VAL A 181 6.53 -29.81 11.19
CA VAL A 181 5.12 -30.12 10.85
C VAL A 181 4.25 -30.15 12.11
N SER A 182 4.79 -30.62 13.24
CA SER A 182 4.08 -30.61 14.54
C SER A 182 3.70 -29.20 14.98
N THR A 183 4.63 -28.25 14.90
CA THR A 183 4.38 -26.84 15.25
C THR A 183 3.37 -26.22 14.30
N PHE A 184 3.49 -26.49 13.00
CA PHE A 184 2.57 -25.98 11.98
C PHE A 184 1.12 -26.48 12.17
N ASN A 185 0.96 -27.72 12.64
CA ASN A 185 -0.35 -28.33 12.88
C ASN A 185 -0.94 -27.98 14.26
N THR A 186 -0.16 -27.35 15.15
CA THR A 186 -0.68 -26.86 16.43
C THR A 186 -1.68 -25.75 16.14
N ASP A 187 -2.92 -25.93 16.57
CA ASP A 187 -4.03 -25.01 16.32
C ASP A 187 -4.16 -24.59 14.83
N PHE A 188 -4.09 -25.59 13.93
CA PHE A 188 -4.09 -25.37 12.49
C PHE A 188 -5.25 -24.46 12.03
N TRP A 189 -6.44 -24.60 12.60
CA TRP A 189 -7.60 -23.75 12.31
C TRP A 189 -7.73 -22.55 13.24
N GLY A 190 -6.72 -22.30 14.08
CA GLY A 190 -6.70 -21.24 15.07
C GLY A 190 -7.41 -21.61 16.37
N SER A 191 -7.10 -20.89 17.44
CA SER A 191 -7.77 -21.06 18.73
C SER A 191 -9.23 -20.56 18.65
N PRO A 192 -10.13 -21.04 19.53
CA PRO A 192 -11.53 -20.61 19.54
C PRO A 192 -11.74 -19.09 19.67
N GLN A 193 -10.77 -18.39 20.29
CA GLN A 193 -10.78 -16.94 20.46
C GLN A 193 -10.68 -16.16 19.15
N LEU A 194 -10.12 -16.77 18.10
CA LEU A 194 -9.99 -16.16 16.76
C LEU A 194 -11.32 -16.20 15.95
N GLY A 195 -12.36 -16.83 16.49
CA GLY A 195 -13.66 -16.92 15.84
C GLY A 195 -13.70 -17.93 14.69
N SER A 196 -14.67 -17.74 13.78
CA SER A 196 -14.84 -18.63 12.63
C SER A 196 -13.72 -18.48 11.61
N VAL A 197 -13.52 -19.49 10.74
CA VAL A 197 -12.55 -19.44 9.62
C VAL A 197 -12.79 -18.20 8.75
N ILE A 198 -14.05 -17.79 8.53
CA ILE A 198 -14.38 -16.60 7.74
C ILE A 198 -13.89 -15.33 8.46
N ASP A 199 -14.06 -15.22 9.78
CA ASP A 199 -13.60 -14.06 10.54
C ASP A 199 -12.08 -13.97 10.54
N GLN A 200 -11.39 -15.09 10.69
CA GLN A 200 -9.94 -15.18 10.60
C GLN A 200 -9.44 -14.76 9.19
N VAL A 201 -10.07 -15.24 8.12
CA VAL A 201 -9.74 -14.84 6.74
C VAL A 201 -9.95 -13.33 6.57
N LYS A 202 -11.08 -12.78 7.02
CA LYS A 202 -11.36 -11.34 6.94
C LYS A 202 -10.29 -10.52 7.64
N HIS A 203 -9.88 -10.89 8.84
CA HIS A 203 -8.85 -10.19 9.61
C HIS A 203 -7.53 -10.06 8.84
N THR A 204 -7.16 -11.07 8.07
CA THR A 204 -5.90 -11.07 7.30
C THR A 204 -5.95 -10.28 5.99
N MET A 205 -7.15 -9.96 5.47
CA MET A 205 -7.29 -9.38 4.11
C MET A 205 -6.61 -8.02 3.95
N LEU A 206 -6.71 -7.13 4.92
CA LEU A 206 -6.05 -5.82 4.83
C LEU A 206 -4.53 -5.95 4.80
N TYR A 207 -3.96 -6.90 5.56
CA TYR A 207 -2.52 -7.18 5.56
C TYR A 207 -2.05 -7.77 4.22
N THR A 208 -2.82 -8.73 3.67
CA THR A 208 -2.46 -9.32 2.37
C THR A 208 -2.52 -8.32 1.22
N VAL A 209 -3.46 -7.37 1.25
CA VAL A 209 -3.52 -6.28 0.25
C VAL A 209 -2.39 -5.27 0.47
N TRP A 210 -2.10 -4.91 1.73
CA TRP A 210 -1.02 -4.02 2.08
C TRP A 210 0.32 -4.41 1.45
N VAL A 211 0.68 -5.68 1.56
CA VAL A 211 1.96 -6.16 1.04
C VAL A 211 2.02 -6.21 -0.49
N TYR A 212 0.90 -6.03 -1.19
CA TYR A 212 0.84 -5.89 -2.64
C TYR A 212 0.72 -4.45 -3.14
N LEU A 213 0.62 -3.46 -2.24
CA LEU A 213 0.65 -2.06 -2.66
C LEU A 213 1.94 -1.78 -3.43
N GLY A 214 1.80 -1.10 -4.56
CA GLY A 214 2.91 -0.88 -5.49
C GLY A 214 2.86 -1.77 -6.75
N ILE A 215 1.94 -2.76 -6.84
CA ILE A 215 1.77 -3.60 -8.04
C ILE A 215 1.34 -2.75 -9.26
N GLU A 216 0.59 -1.69 -9.03
CA GLU A 216 0.19 -0.71 -10.04
C GLU A 216 1.37 0.08 -10.61
N SER A 217 2.53 0.12 -9.93
CA SER A 217 3.74 0.78 -10.41
C SER A 217 4.25 0.19 -11.73
N ALA A 218 3.91 -1.07 -12.02
CA ALA A 218 4.15 -1.68 -13.32
C ALA A 218 3.56 -0.87 -14.48
N THR A 219 2.43 -0.18 -14.24
CA THR A 219 1.80 0.71 -15.24
C THR A 219 2.67 1.94 -15.53
N VAL A 220 3.33 2.48 -14.50
CA VAL A 220 4.24 3.63 -14.61
C VAL A 220 5.52 3.24 -15.39
N TYR A 221 6.02 2.02 -15.18
CA TYR A 221 7.21 1.51 -15.87
C TYR A 221 6.93 1.07 -17.32
N ALA A 222 5.67 0.97 -17.73
CA ALA A 222 5.31 0.58 -19.10
C ALA A 222 5.97 1.47 -20.17
N ALA A 223 6.09 2.77 -19.93
CA ALA A 223 6.75 3.71 -20.81
C ALA A 223 8.25 3.45 -21.01
N ARG A 224 8.89 2.74 -20.07
CA ARG A 224 10.32 2.40 -20.09
C ARG A 224 10.61 1.01 -20.69
N ALA A 225 9.60 0.22 -20.99
CA ALA A 225 9.77 -1.13 -21.54
C ALA A 225 10.19 -1.10 -23.01
N LYS A 226 11.01 -2.09 -23.44
CA LYS A 226 11.37 -2.28 -24.83
C LYS A 226 10.14 -2.54 -25.71
N THR A 227 9.23 -3.38 -25.22
CA THR A 227 7.99 -3.75 -25.90
C THR A 227 6.85 -3.95 -24.90
N ILE A 228 5.61 -3.97 -25.38
CA ILE A 228 4.41 -4.30 -24.58
C ILE A 228 4.53 -5.69 -23.97
N LEU A 229 5.08 -6.66 -24.72
CA LEU A 229 5.28 -8.01 -24.22
C LEU A 229 6.32 -8.05 -23.08
N THR A 230 7.35 -7.21 -23.15
CA THR A 230 8.37 -7.10 -22.10
C THR A 230 7.77 -6.66 -20.78
N ILE A 231 6.90 -5.62 -20.80
CA ILE A 231 6.26 -5.16 -19.54
C ILE A 231 5.28 -6.20 -19.00
N SER A 232 4.48 -6.83 -19.87
CA SER A 232 3.52 -7.84 -19.45
C SER A 232 4.22 -9.04 -18.78
N ARG A 233 5.31 -9.54 -19.36
CA ARG A 233 6.12 -10.62 -18.76
C ARG A 233 6.80 -10.18 -17.46
N ALA A 234 7.40 -9.00 -17.43
CA ALA A 234 8.07 -8.49 -16.24
C ALA A 234 7.09 -8.30 -15.05
N THR A 235 5.88 -7.81 -15.31
CA THR A 235 4.84 -7.68 -14.29
C THR A 235 4.38 -9.04 -13.77
N PHE A 236 4.18 -10.01 -14.66
CA PHE A 236 3.80 -11.38 -14.27
C PHE A 236 4.89 -12.05 -13.42
N PHE A 237 6.16 -12.00 -13.86
CA PHE A 237 7.26 -12.54 -13.08
C PHE A 237 7.47 -11.80 -11.75
N GLY A 238 7.33 -10.47 -11.75
CA GLY A 238 7.38 -9.67 -10.53
C GLY A 238 6.29 -10.08 -9.54
N PHE A 239 5.05 -10.22 -10.01
CA PHE A 239 3.95 -10.73 -9.21
C PHE A 239 4.22 -12.14 -8.67
N ALA A 240 4.65 -13.09 -9.52
CA ALA A 240 4.89 -14.47 -9.12
C ALA A 240 6.01 -14.58 -8.07
N ILE A 241 7.14 -13.89 -8.29
CA ILE A 241 8.27 -13.91 -7.36
C ILE A 241 7.84 -13.30 -6.02
N THR A 242 7.20 -12.13 -6.04
CA THR A 242 6.74 -11.47 -4.81
C THR A 242 5.74 -12.33 -4.06
N SER A 243 4.77 -12.93 -4.76
CA SER A 243 3.77 -13.82 -4.16
C SER A 243 4.43 -15.02 -3.48
N LEU A 244 5.42 -15.64 -4.12
CA LEU A 244 6.17 -16.75 -3.54
C LEU A 244 6.87 -16.31 -2.24
N LEU A 245 7.56 -15.17 -2.26
CA LEU A 245 8.27 -14.65 -1.08
C LEU A 245 7.29 -14.37 0.07
N LEU A 246 6.16 -13.70 -0.20
CA LEU A 246 5.16 -13.33 0.81
C LEU A 246 4.52 -14.56 1.45
N VAL A 247 4.10 -15.53 0.63
CA VAL A 247 3.51 -16.79 1.13
C VAL A 247 4.53 -17.58 1.94
N CYS A 248 5.76 -17.75 1.44
CA CYS A 248 6.81 -18.47 2.17
C CYS A 248 7.09 -17.81 3.51
N VAL A 249 7.28 -16.48 3.56
CA VAL A 249 7.59 -15.77 4.81
C VAL A 249 6.47 -15.95 5.83
N SER A 250 5.20 -15.79 5.45
CA SER A 250 4.09 -15.88 6.39
C SER A 250 3.76 -17.31 6.81
N VAL A 251 3.67 -18.23 5.86
CA VAL A 251 3.20 -19.61 6.13
C VAL A 251 4.27 -20.44 6.81
N LEU A 252 5.53 -20.37 6.34
CA LEU A 252 6.61 -21.18 6.91
C LEU A 252 7.00 -20.73 8.34
N SER A 253 6.78 -19.47 8.69
CA SER A 253 7.02 -18.98 10.06
C SER A 253 6.17 -19.69 11.10
N LEU A 254 4.96 -20.14 10.75
CA LEU A 254 4.07 -20.93 11.61
C LEU A 254 4.59 -22.35 11.90
N GLY A 255 5.51 -22.86 11.09
CA GLY A 255 6.20 -24.13 11.36
C GLY A 255 7.43 -23.97 12.26
N VAL A 256 7.84 -22.74 12.56
CA VAL A 256 8.97 -22.43 13.46
C VAL A 256 8.47 -21.96 14.82
N VAL A 257 7.42 -21.12 14.84
CA VAL A 257 6.84 -20.52 16.04
C VAL A 257 5.34 -20.83 16.04
N PRO A 258 4.77 -21.31 17.17
CA PRO A 258 3.33 -21.50 17.32
C PRO A 258 2.54 -20.20 17.06
N GLN A 259 1.32 -20.32 16.54
CA GLN A 259 0.48 -19.19 16.15
C GLN A 259 0.28 -18.16 17.27
N GLU A 260 -0.02 -18.60 18.49
CA GLU A 260 -0.26 -17.71 19.64
C GLU A 260 0.99 -16.90 20.02
N GLU A 261 2.16 -17.54 20.03
CA GLU A 261 3.43 -16.86 20.30
C GLU A 261 3.79 -15.89 19.18
N LEU A 262 3.58 -16.30 17.93
CA LEU A 262 3.84 -15.47 16.75
C LEU A 262 2.94 -14.22 16.71
N ALA A 263 1.67 -14.36 17.11
CA ALA A 263 0.70 -13.28 17.22
C ALA A 263 1.12 -12.18 18.21
N MET A 264 1.80 -12.58 19.30
CA MET A 264 2.26 -11.66 20.35
C MET A 264 3.61 -11.00 20.05
N MET A 265 4.29 -11.42 19.00
CA MET A 265 5.59 -10.85 18.63
C MET A 265 5.46 -9.39 18.23
N LYS A 266 6.46 -8.58 18.60
CA LYS A 266 6.56 -7.20 18.12
C LYS A 266 7.01 -7.17 16.66
N ASN A 267 6.61 -6.14 15.93
CA ASN A 267 7.12 -5.89 14.59
C ASN A 267 8.44 -5.09 14.65
N PRO A 268 9.44 -5.46 13.83
CA PRO A 268 9.41 -6.43 12.72
C PRO A 268 9.54 -7.91 13.18
N SER A 269 8.46 -8.66 13.07
CA SER A 269 8.39 -10.06 13.57
C SER A 269 9.31 -11.04 12.84
N MET A 270 9.63 -10.79 11.57
CA MET A 270 10.55 -11.60 10.78
C MET A 270 11.94 -11.68 11.46
N ALA A 271 12.40 -10.59 12.10
CA ALA A 271 13.67 -10.59 12.85
C ALA A 271 13.60 -11.48 14.09
N LEU A 272 12.49 -11.47 14.82
CA LEU A 272 12.31 -12.30 16.01
C LEU A 272 12.15 -13.79 15.66
N VAL A 273 11.50 -14.11 14.54
CA VAL A 273 11.38 -15.51 14.07
C VAL A 273 12.74 -16.07 13.72
N ILE A 274 13.58 -15.35 12.96
CA ILE A 274 14.90 -15.86 12.59
C ILE A 274 15.86 -15.95 13.78
N GLU A 275 15.69 -15.09 14.77
CA GLU A 275 16.47 -15.15 16.02
C GLU A 275 16.29 -16.49 16.74
N ARG A 276 15.08 -17.07 16.70
CA ARG A 276 14.80 -18.41 17.25
C ARG A 276 15.55 -19.52 16.53
N VAL A 277 15.94 -19.31 15.27
CA VAL A 277 16.56 -20.33 14.43
C VAL A 277 18.08 -20.25 14.45
N VAL A 278 18.62 -19.05 14.27
CA VAL A 278 20.07 -18.84 14.07
C VAL A 278 20.69 -17.87 15.08
N GLY A 279 19.88 -17.33 16.02
CA GLY A 279 20.34 -16.40 17.04
C GLY A 279 20.35 -14.93 16.61
N SER A 280 20.89 -14.06 17.47
CA SER A 280 20.82 -12.60 17.36
C SER A 280 21.46 -12.02 16.10
N TRP A 281 22.46 -12.68 15.51
CA TRP A 281 23.06 -12.23 14.26
C TRP A 281 22.06 -12.24 13.09
N GLY A 282 21.16 -13.24 13.10
CA GLY A 282 20.09 -13.34 12.11
C GLY A 282 19.09 -12.19 12.23
N ALA A 283 18.66 -11.88 13.47
CA ALA A 283 17.79 -10.72 13.71
C ALA A 283 18.44 -9.41 13.27
N THR A 284 19.70 -9.20 13.62
CA THR A 284 20.49 -8.03 13.18
C THR A 284 20.52 -7.91 11.66
N PHE A 285 20.79 -9.02 10.96
CA PHE A 285 20.86 -9.02 9.49
C PHE A 285 19.51 -8.68 8.84
N ILE A 286 18.40 -9.21 9.36
CA ILE A 286 17.05 -8.89 8.89
C ILE A 286 16.72 -7.41 9.16
N ASN A 287 17.03 -6.90 10.35
CA ASN A 287 16.75 -5.51 10.71
C ASN A 287 17.56 -4.52 9.84
N ILE A 288 18.82 -4.82 9.52
CA ILE A 288 19.60 -4.02 8.56
C ILE A 288 18.93 -4.02 7.17
N GLY A 289 18.50 -5.19 6.70
CA GLY A 289 17.77 -5.32 5.44
C GLY A 289 16.47 -4.51 5.42
N LEU A 290 15.71 -4.54 6.51
CA LEU A 290 14.51 -3.73 6.69
C LEU A 290 14.83 -2.22 6.65
N ILE A 291 15.81 -1.77 7.41
CA ILE A 291 16.22 -0.35 7.47
C ILE A 291 16.56 0.16 6.06
N VAL A 292 17.35 -0.59 5.29
CA VAL A 292 17.69 -0.24 3.90
C VAL A 292 16.45 -0.26 3.01
N SER A 293 15.60 -1.29 3.12
CA SER A 293 14.36 -1.43 2.36
C SER A 293 13.41 -0.25 2.56
N VAL A 294 13.16 0.08 3.83
CA VAL A 294 12.21 1.13 4.22
C VAL A 294 12.74 2.52 3.85
N SER A 295 14.03 2.77 4.03
CA SER A 295 14.66 4.04 3.66
C SER A 295 14.52 4.32 2.16
N GLY A 296 14.79 3.34 1.31
CA GLY A 296 14.59 3.47 -0.14
C GLY A 296 13.12 3.51 -0.55
N GLY A 297 12.27 2.73 0.14
CA GLY A 297 10.83 2.72 -0.07
C GLY A 297 10.18 4.05 0.28
N LEU A 298 10.54 4.66 1.40
CA LEU A 298 10.02 5.95 1.86
C LEU A 298 10.27 7.05 0.82
N LEU A 299 11.48 7.13 0.26
CA LEU A 299 11.82 8.09 -0.78
C LEU A 299 10.92 7.94 -2.02
N SER A 300 10.67 6.69 -2.43
CA SER A 300 9.82 6.39 -3.59
C SER A 300 8.34 6.68 -3.32
N TRP A 301 7.83 6.32 -2.15
CA TRP A 301 6.43 6.49 -1.80
C TRP A 301 6.04 7.94 -1.50
N ILE A 302 6.91 8.75 -0.87
CA ILE A 302 6.69 10.19 -0.69
C ILE A 302 6.55 10.87 -2.06
N MET A 303 7.42 10.51 -3.02
CA MET A 303 7.34 11.07 -4.37
C MET A 303 6.09 10.62 -5.09
N LEU A 304 5.72 9.33 -4.99
CA LEU A 304 4.50 8.80 -5.60
C LEU A 304 3.24 9.49 -5.04
N ALA A 305 3.18 9.71 -3.73
CA ALA A 305 2.09 10.44 -3.10
C ALA A 305 2.00 11.89 -3.62
N ALA A 306 3.13 12.60 -3.68
CA ALA A 306 3.17 13.97 -4.22
C ALA A 306 2.76 14.02 -5.71
N GLU A 307 3.17 13.03 -6.50
CA GLU A 307 2.84 12.91 -7.92
C GLU A 307 1.33 12.71 -8.14
N MET A 308 0.65 11.89 -7.31
CA MET A 308 -0.80 11.68 -7.42
C MET A 308 -1.60 12.99 -7.25
N LEU A 309 -1.20 13.79 -6.27
CA LEU A 309 -1.85 15.08 -6.05
C LEU A 309 -1.52 16.09 -7.17
N TYR A 310 -0.29 16.03 -7.69
CA TYR A 310 0.15 16.84 -8.82
C TYR A 310 -0.64 16.51 -10.10
N LEU A 311 -0.77 15.23 -10.46
CA LEU A 311 -1.50 14.79 -11.64
C LEU A 311 -2.97 15.21 -11.57
N SER A 312 -3.59 15.14 -10.39
CA SER A 312 -4.96 15.63 -10.17
C SER A 312 -5.10 17.15 -10.29
N GLY A 313 -3.99 17.88 -10.12
CA GLY A 313 -3.91 19.34 -10.30
C GLY A 313 -3.62 19.80 -11.73
N GLN A 314 -3.34 18.88 -12.64
CA GLN A 314 -3.03 19.13 -14.04
C GLN A 314 -4.26 19.03 -14.97
N GLY A 315 -4.09 19.44 -16.23
CA GLY A 315 -5.12 19.31 -17.28
C GLY A 315 -6.18 20.42 -17.26
N ALA A 316 -7.14 20.35 -18.17
CA ALA A 316 -8.20 21.37 -18.33
C ALA A 316 -9.28 21.30 -17.24
N GLN A 317 -9.42 20.16 -16.56
CA GLN A 317 -10.53 19.88 -15.63
C GLN A 317 -10.10 19.72 -14.18
N HIS A 318 -9.01 20.35 -13.76
CA HIS A 318 -8.43 20.29 -12.44
C HIS A 318 -9.39 19.88 -11.31
N THR A 319 -9.10 18.77 -10.66
CA THR A 319 -9.90 18.23 -9.56
C THR A 319 -9.34 18.58 -8.18
N VAL A 320 -8.11 19.13 -8.14
CA VAL A 320 -7.51 19.75 -6.93
C VAL A 320 -7.04 21.17 -7.25
N PRO A 321 -6.81 22.03 -6.25
CA PRO A 321 -6.37 23.40 -6.45
C PRO A 321 -5.13 23.51 -7.32
N SER A 322 -5.12 24.46 -8.25
CA SER A 322 -4.08 24.61 -9.29
C SER A 322 -2.66 24.77 -8.76
N ARG A 323 -2.50 25.20 -7.50
CA ARG A 323 -1.20 25.31 -6.83
C ARG A 323 -0.46 23.96 -6.75
N PHE A 324 -1.20 22.84 -6.66
CA PHE A 324 -0.61 21.49 -6.61
C PHE A 324 -0.12 20.99 -7.96
N GLY A 325 -0.59 21.55 -9.08
CA GLY A 325 -0.12 21.27 -10.43
C GLY A 325 1.18 22.00 -10.83
N LYS A 326 1.96 22.53 -9.88
CA LYS A 326 3.21 23.26 -10.16
C LYS A 326 4.43 22.43 -9.84
N LEU A 327 5.42 22.43 -10.74
CA LEU A 327 6.73 21.81 -10.58
C LEU A 327 7.81 22.87 -10.30
N ASN A 328 8.87 22.45 -9.61
CA ASN A 328 10.09 23.25 -9.51
C ASN A 328 11.00 23.05 -10.76
N LYS A 329 12.18 23.68 -10.76
CA LYS A 329 13.14 23.61 -11.88
C LYS A 329 13.69 22.20 -12.15
N VAL A 330 13.66 21.29 -11.16
CA VAL A 330 14.11 19.90 -11.28
C VAL A 330 12.94 18.92 -11.54
N GLY A 331 11.71 19.42 -11.70
CA GLY A 331 10.54 18.60 -12.03
C GLY A 331 9.85 17.97 -10.81
N THR A 332 10.03 18.51 -9.60
CA THR A 332 9.39 18.01 -8.37
C THR A 332 8.12 18.81 -8.07
N PRO A 333 6.98 18.17 -7.69
CA PRO A 333 5.74 18.83 -7.33
C PRO A 333 5.79 19.38 -5.89
N VAL A 334 6.37 20.57 -5.73
CA VAL A 334 6.75 21.19 -4.44
C VAL A 334 5.58 21.28 -3.47
N ASN A 335 4.45 21.88 -3.90
CA ASN A 335 3.32 22.13 -3.00
C ASN A 335 2.65 20.82 -2.55
N ALA A 336 2.55 19.84 -3.45
CA ALA A 336 2.04 18.52 -3.13
C ALA A 336 2.97 17.79 -2.14
N LEU A 337 4.28 17.89 -2.34
CA LEU A 337 5.28 17.31 -1.48
C LEU A 337 5.27 17.91 -0.06
N TRP A 338 5.17 19.26 0.06
CA TRP A 338 5.05 19.93 1.36
C TRP A 338 3.80 19.49 2.12
N LEU A 339 2.64 19.48 1.46
CA LEU A 339 1.40 19.03 2.09
C LEU A 339 1.51 17.58 2.55
N THR A 340 2.02 16.71 1.69
CA THR A 340 2.21 15.28 1.99
C THR A 340 3.11 15.09 3.22
N SER A 341 4.29 15.70 3.26
CA SER A 341 5.21 15.57 4.39
C SER A 341 4.68 16.19 5.69
N SER A 342 3.92 17.29 5.59
CA SER A 342 3.27 17.88 6.75
C SER A 342 2.20 16.98 7.37
N LEU A 343 1.42 16.27 6.52
CA LEU A 343 0.42 15.31 6.99
C LEU A 343 1.06 14.05 7.58
N ILE A 344 2.17 13.57 7.02
CA ILE A 344 2.96 12.48 7.61
C ILE A 344 3.47 12.90 8.99
N THR A 345 4.01 14.13 9.11
CA THR A 345 4.46 14.70 10.40
C THR A 345 3.34 14.69 11.44
N LEU A 346 2.16 15.21 11.07
CA LEU A 346 0.99 15.23 11.95
C LEU A 346 0.60 13.81 12.39
N LEU A 347 0.56 12.85 11.44
CA LEU A 347 0.14 11.48 11.75
C LEU A 347 1.13 10.77 12.68
N ILE A 348 2.44 10.98 12.52
CA ILE A 348 3.45 10.40 13.41
C ILE A 348 3.32 10.97 14.82
N ILE A 349 3.06 12.28 14.96
CA ILE A 349 2.82 12.91 16.25
C ILE A 349 1.54 12.34 16.88
N LEU A 350 0.46 12.19 16.12
CA LEU A 350 -0.77 11.58 16.63
C LEU A 350 -0.56 10.12 17.03
N ALA A 351 0.20 9.34 16.25
CA ALA A 351 0.52 7.95 16.58
C ALA A 351 1.24 7.82 17.93
N HIS A 352 2.10 8.77 18.29
CA HIS A 352 2.73 8.81 19.60
C HIS A 352 1.70 9.02 20.72
N PHE A 353 0.80 10.02 20.61
CA PHE A 353 -0.19 10.32 21.64
C PHE A 353 -1.23 9.21 21.83
N TYR A 354 -1.67 8.59 20.75
CA TYR A 354 -2.66 7.51 20.79
C TYR A 354 -2.03 6.11 20.89
N GLN A 355 -0.70 6.03 20.96
CA GLN A 355 0.06 4.77 20.92
C GLN A 355 -0.38 3.85 19.77
N SER A 356 -0.79 4.47 18.66
CA SER A 356 -1.25 3.76 17.47
C SER A 356 -0.06 3.08 16.80
N GLY A 357 -0.01 1.76 16.99
CA GLY A 357 1.08 0.94 16.47
C GLY A 357 1.09 0.85 14.94
N TYR A 358 2.13 0.24 14.42
CA TYR A 358 2.35 -0.02 13.01
C TYR A 358 1.14 -0.69 12.32
N ASN A 359 0.51 -1.68 12.98
CA ASN A 359 -0.62 -2.44 12.42
C ASN A 359 -1.84 -1.55 12.11
N THR A 360 -2.20 -0.64 13.02
CA THR A 360 -3.31 0.31 12.81
C THR A 360 -3.06 1.22 11.61
N LEU A 361 -1.83 1.73 11.48
CA LEU A 361 -1.47 2.61 10.35
C LEU A 361 -1.58 1.89 9.00
N ILE A 362 -1.12 0.64 8.91
CA ILE A 362 -1.21 -0.11 7.65
C ILE A 362 -2.63 -0.51 7.30
N GLN A 363 -3.46 -0.89 8.28
CA GLN A 363 -4.85 -1.24 8.03
C GLN A 363 -5.66 -0.04 7.54
N LEU A 364 -5.50 1.13 8.19
CA LEU A 364 -6.17 2.36 7.76
C LEU A 364 -5.66 2.82 6.39
N SER A 365 -4.36 2.76 6.15
CA SER A 365 -3.78 3.05 4.83
C SER A 365 -4.34 2.13 3.76
N THR A 366 -4.42 0.82 4.03
CA THR A 366 -4.94 -0.16 3.08
C THR A 366 -6.40 0.09 2.77
N SER A 367 -7.23 0.41 3.76
CA SER A 367 -8.65 0.68 3.56
C SER A 367 -8.90 1.82 2.57
N MET A 368 -8.03 2.82 2.53
CA MET A 368 -8.14 3.95 1.60
C MET A 368 -7.91 3.58 0.13
N VAL A 369 -7.12 2.53 -0.16
CA VAL A 369 -6.85 2.11 -1.55
C VAL A 369 -7.87 1.13 -2.11
N LEU A 370 -8.72 0.53 -1.27
CA LEU A 370 -9.69 -0.47 -1.72
C LEU A 370 -10.70 0.10 -2.73
N ILE A 371 -11.19 1.32 -2.51
CA ILE A 371 -12.12 2.00 -3.42
C ILE A 371 -11.46 2.28 -4.79
N PRO A 372 -10.26 2.89 -4.87
CA PRO A 372 -9.52 3.01 -6.13
C PRO A 372 -9.36 1.70 -6.91
N TYR A 373 -9.02 0.61 -6.23
CA TYR A 373 -8.83 -0.70 -6.87
C TYR A 373 -10.15 -1.27 -7.39
N LEU A 374 -11.24 -1.17 -6.59
CA LEU A 374 -12.57 -1.55 -7.04
C LEU A 374 -13.01 -0.75 -8.28
N LEU A 375 -12.81 0.58 -8.28
CA LEU A 375 -13.19 1.44 -9.39
C LEU A 375 -12.39 1.12 -10.67
N ALA A 376 -11.09 0.78 -10.55
CA ALA A 376 -10.31 0.34 -11.70
C ALA A 376 -10.83 -0.98 -12.29
N ALA A 377 -11.20 -1.93 -11.43
CA ALA A 377 -11.78 -3.20 -11.86
C ALA A 377 -13.15 -3.00 -12.52
N ALA A 378 -14.03 -2.19 -11.93
CA ALA A 378 -15.32 -1.84 -12.47
C ALA A 378 -15.22 -1.11 -13.83
N PHE A 379 -14.20 -0.29 -14.04
CA PHE A 379 -13.95 0.36 -15.32
C PHE A 379 -13.60 -0.65 -16.41
N VAL A 380 -12.73 -1.62 -16.12
CA VAL A 380 -12.42 -2.69 -17.08
C VAL A 380 -13.65 -3.54 -17.37
N LEU A 381 -14.46 -3.85 -16.37
CA LEU A 381 -15.74 -4.57 -16.56
C LEU A 381 -16.66 -3.78 -17.49
N LYS A 382 -16.85 -2.48 -17.24
CA LYS A 382 -17.66 -1.59 -18.10
C LYS A 382 -17.20 -1.63 -19.56
N ILE A 383 -15.89 -1.47 -19.81
CA ILE A 383 -15.33 -1.51 -21.16
C ILE A 383 -15.51 -2.90 -21.80
N ALA A 384 -15.30 -3.96 -21.03
CA ALA A 384 -15.39 -5.34 -21.50
C ALA A 384 -16.82 -5.70 -21.96
N LEU A 385 -17.81 -5.27 -21.20
CA LEU A 385 -19.24 -5.43 -21.54
C LEU A 385 -19.61 -4.67 -22.82
N LEU A 386 -19.20 -3.39 -22.92
CA LEU A 386 -19.45 -2.56 -24.09
C LEU A 386 -18.80 -3.13 -25.37
N ASN A 387 -17.60 -3.69 -25.25
CA ASN A 387 -16.87 -4.24 -26.40
C ASN A 387 -17.11 -5.75 -26.61
N ARG A 388 -17.98 -6.38 -25.83
CA ARG A 388 -18.34 -7.82 -25.91
C ARG A 388 -17.12 -8.76 -25.92
N LYS A 389 -16.10 -8.49 -25.05
CA LYS A 389 -14.89 -9.29 -24.96
C LYS A 389 -14.96 -10.25 -23.77
N PRO A 390 -15.32 -11.55 -23.97
CA PRO A 390 -15.65 -12.47 -22.85
C PRO A 390 -14.48 -12.66 -21.88
N TYR A 391 -13.24 -12.76 -22.37
CA TYR A 391 -12.06 -12.86 -21.51
C TYR A 391 -11.88 -11.65 -20.57
N LEU A 392 -12.09 -10.43 -21.09
CA LEU A 392 -12.01 -9.21 -20.28
C LEU A 392 -13.20 -9.06 -19.33
N VAL A 393 -14.38 -9.56 -19.72
CA VAL A 393 -15.54 -9.62 -18.83
C VAL A 393 -15.25 -10.49 -17.63
N MET A 394 -14.68 -11.68 -17.83
CA MET A 394 -14.27 -12.57 -16.74
C MET A 394 -13.26 -11.89 -15.79
N ILE A 395 -12.22 -11.27 -16.31
CA ILE A 395 -11.23 -10.54 -15.50
C ILE A 395 -11.89 -9.38 -14.75
N GLY A 396 -12.73 -8.59 -15.43
CA GLY A 396 -13.43 -7.46 -14.82
C GLY A 396 -14.41 -7.86 -13.72
N ILE A 397 -15.20 -8.93 -13.94
CA ILE A 397 -16.09 -9.50 -12.91
C ILE A 397 -15.28 -9.98 -11.71
N SER A 398 -14.25 -10.82 -11.94
CA SER A 398 -13.43 -11.37 -10.85
C SER A 398 -12.74 -10.29 -10.03
N GLY A 399 -12.17 -9.26 -10.70
CA GLY A 399 -11.55 -8.14 -10.01
C GLY A 399 -12.55 -7.26 -9.25
N THR A 400 -13.76 -7.07 -9.79
CA THR A 400 -14.82 -6.31 -9.12
C THR A 400 -15.35 -7.06 -7.89
N ILE A 401 -15.59 -8.37 -8.01
CA ILE A 401 -16.00 -9.22 -6.87
C ILE A 401 -14.93 -9.22 -5.79
N TYR A 402 -13.66 -9.34 -6.18
CA TYR A 402 -12.55 -9.26 -5.23
C TYR A 402 -12.50 -7.89 -4.53
N GLY A 403 -12.66 -6.78 -5.26
CA GLY A 403 -12.71 -5.45 -4.66
C GLY A 403 -13.86 -5.26 -3.66
N ILE A 404 -15.06 -5.81 -3.96
CA ILE A 404 -16.21 -5.81 -3.05
C ILE A 404 -15.90 -6.67 -1.81
N TRP A 405 -15.33 -7.87 -2.03
CA TRP A 405 -14.88 -8.74 -0.94
C TRP A 405 -13.90 -8.04 0.00
N LEU A 406 -12.92 -7.31 -0.54
CA LEU A 406 -11.94 -6.59 0.26
C LEU A 406 -12.57 -5.50 1.14
N ILE A 407 -13.54 -4.75 0.60
CA ILE A 407 -14.27 -3.73 1.37
C ILE A 407 -15.05 -4.38 2.52
N TYR A 408 -15.73 -5.51 2.24
CA TYR A 408 -16.44 -6.28 3.26
C TYR A 408 -15.50 -6.86 4.32
N ALA A 409 -14.38 -7.46 3.88
CA ALA A 409 -13.39 -8.09 4.76
C ALA A 409 -12.62 -7.08 5.62
N GLY A 410 -12.37 -5.88 5.09
CA GLY A 410 -11.72 -4.79 5.82
C GLY A 410 -12.49 -4.30 7.04
N GLY A 411 -13.78 -4.66 7.15
CA GLY A 411 -14.62 -4.32 8.28
C GLY A 411 -15.24 -2.92 8.20
N ILE A 412 -16.33 -2.74 8.94
CA ILE A 412 -17.10 -1.51 8.91
C ILE A 412 -16.33 -0.33 9.49
N ASP A 413 -15.51 -0.56 10.52
CA ASP A 413 -14.81 0.51 11.22
C ASP A 413 -13.78 1.21 10.32
N TYR A 414 -12.95 0.45 9.62
CA TYR A 414 -11.98 1.03 8.67
C TYR A 414 -12.67 1.65 7.46
N LEU A 415 -13.81 1.10 7.00
CA LEU A 415 -14.61 1.72 5.96
C LEU A 415 -15.15 3.07 6.42
N LEU A 416 -15.73 3.15 7.61
CA LEU A 416 -16.28 4.38 8.17
C LEU A 416 -15.20 5.44 8.40
N LEU A 417 -14.04 5.07 8.96
CA LEU A 417 -12.89 5.98 9.11
C LEU A 417 -12.42 6.50 7.74
N SER A 418 -12.41 5.62 6.73
CA SER A 418 -12.08 6.04 5.35
C SER A 418 -13.08 7.06 4.82
N MET A 419 -14.39 6.93 5.10
CA MET A 419 -15.40 7.88 4.63
C MET A 419 -15.19 9.28 5.23
N ILE A 420 -14.73 9.39 6.49
CA ILE A 420 -14.34 10.67 7.08
C ILE A 420 -13.24 11.33 6.24
N LEU A 421 -12.19 10.57 5.90
CA LEU A 421 -11.06 11.07 5.11
C LEU A 421 -11.46 11.40 3.65
N TYR A 422 -12.36 10.62 3.04
CA TYR A 422 -12.90 10.91 1.72
C TYR A 422 -13.78 12.18 1.72
N SER A 423 -14.56 12.42 2.78
CA SER A 423 -15.39 13.61 2.89
C SER A 423 -14.59 14.91 2.94
N LEU A 424 -13.40 14.89 3.57
CA LEU A 424 -12.48 16.03 3.56
C LEU A 424 -12.02 16.39 2.15
N GLY A 425 -11.89 15.40 1.27
CA GLY A 425 -11.55 15.59 -0.15
C GLY A 425 -12.59 16.43 -0.90
N LEU A 426 -13.86 16.33 -0.53
CA LEU A 426 -14.93 17.11 -1.17
C LEU A 426 -14.65 18.61 -1.09
N CYS A 427 -14.13 19.11 0.02
CA CYS A 427 -13.76 20.53 0.18
C CYS A 427 -12.67 20.92 -0.84
N PHE A 428 -11.65 20.09 -1.01
CA PHE A 428 -10.58 20.31 -1.99
C PHE A 428 -11.13 20.32 -3.42
N TYR A 429 -11.99 19.38 -3.74
CA TYR A 429 -12.62 19.26 -5.07
C TYR A 429 -13.50 20.48 -5.37
N LEU A 430 -14.42 20.84 -4.47
CA LEU A 430 -15.31 21.99 -4.68
C LEU A 430 -14.54 23.31 -4.80
N TYR A 431 -13.50 23.50 -3.98
CA TYR A 431 -12.63 24.68 -4.07
C TYR A 431 -11.91 24.74 -5.42
N ALA A 432 -11.40 23.62 -5.93
CA ALA A 432 -10.75 23.56 -7.24
C ALA A 432 -11.71 23.88 -8.39
N ARG A 433 -12.93 23.35 -8.35
CA ARG A 433 -14.00 23.64 -9.34
C ARG A 433 -14.40 25.11 -9.31
N LYS A 434 -14.56 25.70 -8.12
CA LYS A 434 -14.85 27.13 -7.96
C LYS A 434 -13.72 28.01 -8.52
N GLN A 435 -12.45 27.67 -8.25
CA GLN A 435 -11.27 28.38 -8.78
C GLN A 435 -11.25 28.46 -10.31
N ARG A 436 -11.81 27.44 -10.96
CA ARG A 436 -11.86 27.31 -12.44
C ARG A 436 -13.18 27.76 -13.05
N LYS A 437 -14.12 28.24 -12.25
CA LYS A 437 -15.48 28.61 -12.70
C LYS A 437 -16.21 27.44 -13.39
N LEU A 438 -15.92 26.19 -12.95
CA LEU A 438 -16.58 24.98 -13.44
C LEU A 438 -17.78 24.62 -12.55
N PRO A 439 -18.81 23.93 -13.05
CA PRO A 439 -19.88 23.42 -12.22
C PRO A 439 -19.33 22.49 -11.12
N ALA A 440 -19.91 22.52 -9.92
CA ALA A 440 -19.47 21.70 -8.79
C ALA A 440 -19.40 20.21 -9.15
N PHE A 441 -20.40 19.72 -9.88
CA PHE A 441 -20.45 18.33 -10.35
C PHE A 441 -20.83 18.33 -11.83
N SER A 442 -20.20 17.44 -12.62
CA SER A 442 -20.45 17.31 -14.05
C SER A 442 -21.69 16.46 -14.33
N TYR A 443 -21.98 15.47 -13.44
CA TYR A 443 -23.09 14.54 -13.60
C TYR A 443 -23.95 14.44 -12.34
N PHE A 444 -25.21 14.01 -12.50
CA PHE A 444 -26.13 13.85 -11.37
C PHE A 444 -25.67 12.75 -10.40
N HIS A 445 -25.11 11.65 -10.90
CA HIS A 445 -24.57 10.58 -10.07
C HIS A 445 -23.39 11.02 -9.19
N ASP A 446 -22.60 12.02 -9.62
CA ASP A 446 -21.53 12.59 -8.79
C ASP A 446 -22.07 13.22 -7.51
N LYS A 447 -23.24 13.91 -7.62
CA LYS A 447 -23.93 14.49 -6.45
C LYS A 447 -24.40 13.42 -5.47
N ILE A 448 -25.02 12.35 -6.00
CA ILE A 448 -25.48 11.22 -5.17
C ILE A 448 -24.29 10.59 -4.44
N TYR A 449 -23.20 10.34 -5.14
CA TYR A 449 -21.98 9.76 -4.57
C TYR A 449 -21.37 10.67 -3.49
N ALA A 450 -21.31 12.00 -3.73
CA ALA A 450 -20.84 12.97 -2.73
C ALA A 450 -21.72 12.98 -1.47
N ILE A 451 -23.04 13.01 -1.64
CA ILE A 451 -23.99 12.95 -0.52
C ILE A 451 -23.81 11.65 0.26
N PHE A 452 -23.68 10.52 -0.41
CA PHE A 452 -23.47 9.23 0.23
C PHE A 452 -22.20 9.20 1.08
N ILE A 453 -21.05 9.70 0.57
CA ILE A 453 -19.80 9.80 1.32
C ILE A 453 -19.98 10.69 2.56
N VAL A 454 -20.63 11.85 2.42
CA VAL A 454 -20.85 12.77 3.53
C VAL A 454 -21.76 12.15 4.60
N LEU A 455 -22.85 11.49 4.20
CA LEU A 455 -23.74 10.82 5.15
C LEU A 455 -23.03 9.71 5.93
N LEU A 456 -22.22 8.88 5.24
CA LEU A 456 -21.40 7.87 5.91
C LEU A 456 -20.36 8.48 6.83
N ALA A 457 -19.73 9.61 6.44
CA ALA A 457 -18.78 10.31 7.29
C ALA A 457 -19.44 10.90 8.54
N VAL A 458 -20.64 11.47 8.42
CA VAL A 458 -21.40 11.97 9.58
C VAL A 458 -21.80 10.79 10.48
N TYR A 459 -22.27 9.69 9.92
CA TYR A 459 -22.57 8.48 10.68
C TYR A 459 -21.31 7.96 11.41
N ALA A 460 -20.16 7.93 10.75
CA ALA A 460 -18.89 7.52 11.34
C ALA A 460 -18.48 8.42 12.52
N LEU A 461 -18.64 9.75 12.40
CA LEU A 461 -18.36 10.68 13.50
C LEU A 461 -19.29 10.43 14.70
N ILE A 462 -20.57 10.17 14.46
CA ILE A 462 -21.52 9.80 15.51
C ILE A 462 -21.12 8.47 16.15
N TYR A 463 -20.82 7.46 15.36
CA TYR A 463 -20.46 6.11 15.79
C TYR A 463 -19.21 6.07 16.67
N PHE A 464 -18.15 6.78 16.27
CA PHE A 464 -16.87 6.72 16.98
C PHE A 464 -16.73 7.72 18.13
N PHE A 465 -17.39 8.87 18.07
CA PHE A 465 -17.16 9.96 19.02
C PHE A 465 -18.36 10.29 19.90
N ILE A 466 -19.58 10.04 19.43
CA ILE A 466 -20.79 10.41 20.16
C ILE A 466 -21.36 9.21 20.93
N ILE A 467 -21.55 8.07 20.29
CA ILE A 467 -22.13 6.87 20.95
C ILE A 467 -21.29 6.41 22.14
N PRO A 468 -19.94 6.28 22.09
CA PRO A 468 -19.15 5.89 23.24
C PRO A 468 -19.23 6.87 24.42
N TYR A 469 -19.43 8.16 24.12
CA TYR A 469 -19.57 9.18 25.16
C TYR A 469 -20.87 9.05 25.97
N PHE A 470 -21.95 8.55 25.37
CA PHE A 470 -23.23 8.33 26.05
C PHE A 470 -23.41 6.92 26.60
N SER A 471 -22.51 5.98 26.28
CA SER A 471 -22.54 4.60 26.78
C SER A 471 -21.65 4.37 28.02
N ASN A 472 -20.86 5.34 28.42
CA ASN A 472 -20.11 5.45 29.69
C ASN A 472 -20.85 6.38 30.64
#